data_96ac733327d60049d1ee1a4921d353e2
#
_entry.id   96ac733327d60049d1ee1a4921d353e2
#
_cell.length_a   1.000
_cell.length_b   1.000
_cell.length_c   1.000
_cell.angle_alpha   90.00
_cell.angle_beta   90.00
_cell.angle_gamma   90.00
#
_symmetry.space_group_name_H-M   'P 1'
#
loop_
_entity.id
_entity.type
_entity.pdbx_description
1 polymer ?
#
loop_
_entity_poly.entity_id
_entity_poly.type
_entity_poly.pdbx_seq_one_letter_code
_entity_poly.pdbx_strand_id
1 'polypeptide(L)'
;LYSKDGQSYFIVDGHTHFWDGSPANQLNRYGEGFVKCFYDYHTNLSPYEYRWTLEEFERFPEERMIYDLFESGYDDVAVLQSTYLTDWFVNGFNTTAQNGDIAARHPGRFIVNGRWDPRDGEAGLDKLERLQERWQLKGVMLYTAEWKGDSKGWKLSDPWAYRYLEKCRELGIVNIHVHKGPTVYPMNRDAFDVADVDDAATAFPGLRFIVEHVGLPRLEDFCWIATQEPNVYGGLAMAMPFLHSRPRYFAQIMGELVYWLGADRLLFGSDYAIWQPKWLVEKFVDFQIPVDMQGEYGVLTPAMKRKILGLNAARLYDLKVPGELDVA
;
A
#
# COMPACT_ATOMS: atom_id res chain seq x y z
N LEU A 1 -16.71 -1.77 -11.20
CA LEU A 1 -17.24 -0.47 -10.79
C LEU A 1 -18.17 -0.61 -9.58
N TYR A 2 -17.98 0.21 -8.58
CA TYR A 2 -18.94 0.38 -7.49
C TYR A 2 -19.91 1.54 -7.82
N SER A 3 -21.20 1.34 -7.61
CA SER A 3 -22.21 2.39 -7.89
C SER A 3 -23.12 2.58 -6.69
N LYS A 4 -23.34 3.84 -6.30
CA LYS A 4 -24.23 4.23 -5.21
C LYS A 4 -24.80 5.63 -5.46
N ASP A 5 -26.10 5.82 -5.22
CA ASP A 5 -26.80 7.10 -5.32
C ASP A 5 -26.55 7.84 -6.65
N GLY A 6 -26.55 7.10 -7.77
CA GLY A 6 -26.30 7.64 -9.10
C GLY A 6 -24.85 8.04 -9.37
N GLN A 7 -23.93 7.74 -8.46
CA GLN A 7 -22.49 7.94 -8.63
C GLN A 7 -21.79 6.61 -8.90
N SER A 8 -20.86 6.58 -9.84
CA SER A 8 -20.01 5.41 -10.10
C SER A 8 -18.56 5.69 -9.73
N TYR A 9 -17.88 4.66 -9.26
CA TYR A 9 -16.50 4.69 -8.78
C TYR A 9 -15.71 3.56 -9.44
N PHE A 10 -14.63 3.90 -10.11
CA PHE A 10 -13.63 2.94 -10.55
C PHE A 10 -12.70 2.68 -9.38
N ILE A 11 -12.58 1.42 -8.96
CA ILE A 11 -11.83 1.06 -7.76
C ILE A 11 -10.49 0.46 -8.15
N VAL A 12 -9.41 1.10 -7.76
CA VAL A 12 -8.06 0.56 -7.84
C VAL A 12 -7.53 0.42 -6.42
N ASP A 13 -7.44 -0.81 -5.94
CA ASP A 13 -6.83 -1.09 -4.65
C ASP A 13 -5.30 -1.04 -4.79
N GLY A 14 -4.71 0.05 -4.32
CA GLY A 14 -3.27 0.34 -4.47
C GLY A 14 -2.38 -0.50 -3.56
N HIS A 15 -2.94 -1.29 -2.63
CA HIS A 15 -2.15 -2.00 -1.64
C HIS A 15 -2.80 -3.31 -1.20
N THR A 16 -2.36 -4.40 -1.81
CA THR A 16 -2.85 -5.75 -1.52
C THR A 16 -1.70 -6.75 -1.43
N HIS A 17 -1.92 -7.82 -0.66
CA HIS A 17 -0.95 -8.88 -0.44
C HIS A 17 -1.57 -10.27 -0.60
N PHE A 18 -0.74 -11.23 -0.98
CA PHE A 18 -1.07 -12.66 -0.92
C PHE A 18 0.06 -13.40 -0.23
N TRP A 19 -0.13 -13.77 1.01
CA TRP A 19 0.94 -14.31 1.85
C TRP A 19 0.76 -15.76 2.28
N ASP A 20 1.87 -16.36 2.70
CA ASP A 20 1.91 -17.57 3.50
C ASP A 20 2.63 -17.28 4.84
N GLY A 21 1.85 -16.99 5.86
CA GLY A 21 2.29 -16.81 7.24
C GLY A 21 2.12 -18.06 8.11
N SER A 22 1.81 -19.23 7.51
CA SER A 22 1.55 -20.47 8.25
C SER A 22 2.76 -20.93 9.08
N PRO A 23 2.54 -21.69 10.17
CA PRO A 23 3.62 -22.23 11.00
C PRO A 23 4.67 -23.03 10.19
N ALA A 24 4.25 -23.69 9.11
CA ALA A 24 5.17 -24.45 8.25
C ALA A 24 6.14 -23.55 7.46
N ASN A 25 5.79 -22.29 7.21
CA ASN A 25 6.63 -21.32 6.53
C ASN A 25 7.44 -20.43 7.49
N GLN A 26 7.14 -20.44 8.81
CA GLN A 26 7.85 -19.64 9.82
C GLN A 26 9.21 -20.27 10.15
N LEU A 27 10.28 -19.48 10.10
CA LEU A 27 11.64 -19.92 10.46
C LEU A 27 11.90 -19.83 11.97
N ASN A 28 11.23 -18.91 12.66
CA ASN A 28 11.53 -18.61 14.04
C ASN A 28 10.40 -17.80 14.70
N ARG A 29 10.53 -17.53 16.02
CA ARG A 29 9.56 -16.76 16.80
C ARG A 29 9.22 -15.37 16.26
N TYR A 30 10.08 -14.80 15.42
CA TYR A 30 9.84 -13.47 14.85
C TYR A 30 8.81 -13.53 13.71
N GLY A 31 8.83 -14.60 12.91
CA GLY A 31 7.77 -14.87 11.93
C GLY A 31 6.42 -15.08 12.59
N GLU A 32 6.36 -15.90 13.65
CA GLU A 32 5.14 -16.11 14.45
C GLU A 32 4.61 -14.78 15.03
N GLY A 33 5.49 -14.00 15.68
CA GLY A 33 5.11 -12.73 16.29
C GLY A 33 4.68 -11.66 15.27
N PHE A 34 5.27 -11.67 14.07
CA PHE A 34 4.87 -10.79 12.96
C PHE A 34 3.43 -11.09 12.51
N VAL A 35 3.12 -12.36 12.23
CA VAL A 35 1.76 -12.80 11.85
C VAL A 35 0.75 -12.48 12.93
N LYS A 36 1.10 -12.75 14.19
CA LYS A 36 0.24 -12.43 15.32
C LYS A 36 -0.05 -10.93 15.42
N CYS A 37 0.94 -10.07 15.21
CA CYS A 37 0.75 -8.61 15.21
C CYS A 37 -0.21 -8.17 14.09
N PHE A 38 -0.08 -8.74 12.90
CA PHE A 38 -1.02 -8.48 11.79
C PHE A 38 -2.43 -8.98 12.10
N TYR A 39 -2.54 -10.15 12.71
CA TYR A 39 -3.83 -10.70 13.13
C TYR A 39 -4.50 -9.84 14.23
N ASP A 40 -3.72 -9.30 15.14
CA ASP A 40 -4.23 -8.36 16.15
C ASP A 40 -4.76 -7.07 15.49
N TYR A 41 -4.10 -6.54 14.45
CA TYR A 41 -4.64 -5.42 13.64
C TYR A 41 -5.93 -5.82 12.93
N HIS A 42 -5.95 -6.99 12.30
CA HIS A 42 -7.14 -7.52 11.63
C HIS A 42 -8.33 -7.57 12.59
N THR A 43 -8.19 -8.23 13.73
CA THR A 43 -9.30 -8.46 14.66
C THR A 43 -9.75 -7.20 15.39
N ASN A 44 -8.81 -6.30 15.73
CA ASN A 44 -9.12 -5.09 16.48
C ASN A 44 -9.75 -3.99 15.63
N LEU A 45 -9.49 -3.96 14.32
CA LEU A 45 -9.92 -2.87 13.45
C LEU A 45 -11.00 -3.28 12.44
N SER A 46 -11.24 -4.58 12.23
CA SER A 46 -12.32 -5.06 11.36
C SER A 46 -13.68 -5.07 12.05
N PRO A 47 -14.78 -4.80 11.31
CA PRO A 47 -16.11 -5.17 11.75
C PRO A 47 -16.18 -6.69 12.04
N TYR A 48 -17.00 -7.07 13.03
CA TYR A 48 -17.00 -8.45 13.53
C TYR A 48 -17.30 -9.48 12.43
N GLU A 49 -18.20 -9.20 11.54
CA GLU A 49 -18.64 -10.06 10.43
C GLU A 49 -17.56 -10.29 9.36
N TYR A 50 -16.49 -9.50 9.36
CA TYR A 50 -15.34 -9.61 8.43
C TYR A 50 -14.11 -10.23 9.06
N ARG A 51 -14.18 -10.67 10.32
CA ARG A 51 -13.03 -11.25 11.01
C ARG A 51 -12.83 -12.70 10.61
N TRP A 52 -11.61 -13.00 10.24
CA TRP A 52 -11.16 -14.36 9.98
C TRP A 52 -10.66 -15.02 11.27
N THR A 53 -10.64 -16.34 11.29
CA THR A 53 -9.88 -17.10 12.29
C THR A 53 -8.38 -16.91 12.05
N LEU A 54 -7.55 -17.23 13.05
CA LEU A 54 -6.09 -17.14 12.89
C LEU A 54 -5.61 -18.07 11.76
N GLU A 55 -6.14 -19.30 11.66
CA GLU A 55 -5.78 -20.28 10.64
C GLU A 55 -6.08 -19.75 9.22
N GLU A 56 -7.26 -19.17 9.01
CA GLU A 56 -7.63 -18.53 7.74
C GLU A 56 -6.73 -17.33 7.42
N PHE A 57 -6.34 -16.57 8.42
CA PHE A 57 -5.50 -15.39 8.25
C PHE A 57 -4.03 -15.73 7.95
N GLU A 58 -3.49 -16.77 8.59
CA GLU A 58 -2.12 -17.24 8.37
C GLU A 58 -1.89 -17.67 6.93
N ARG A 59 -2.88 -18.33 6.33
CA ARG A 59 -2.83 -18.80 4.94
C ARG A 59 -4.21 -18.96 4.37
N PHE A 60 -4.45 -18.36 3.24
CA PHE A 60 -5.70 -18.42 2.49
C PHE A 60 -5.45 -18.82 1.03
N PRO A 61 -6.42 -19.49 0.38
CA PRO A 61 -6.29 -19.90 -1.02
C PRO A 61 -6.46 -18.68 -1.96
N GLU A 62 -5.92 -18.77 -3.16
CA GLU A 62 -6.03 -17.74 -4.18
C GLU A 62 -7.47 -17.41 -4.54
N GLU A 63 -8.33 -18.43 -4.61
CA GLU A 63 -9.77 -18.28 -4.89
C GLU A 63 -10.46 -17.38 -3.85
N ARG A 64 -10.02 -17.43 -2.59
CA ARG A 64 -10.53 -16.54 -1.56
C ARG A 64 -10.15 -15.09 -1.84
N MET A 65 -8.90 -14.84 -2.25
CA MET A 65 -8.45 -13.49 -2.62
C MET A 65 -9.26 -12.97 -3.82
N ILE A 66 -9.45 -13.78 -4.87
CA ILE A 66 -10.23 -13.39 -6.05
C ILE A 66 -11.67 -13.04 -5.65
N TYR A 67 -12.29 -13.86 -4.83
CA TYR A 67 -13.64 -13.61 -4.34
C TYR A 67 -13.73 -12.30 -3.54
N ASP A 68 -12.83 -12.12 -2.57
CA ASP A 68 -12.87 -10.98 -1.66
C ASP A 68 -12.53 -9.64 -2.35
N LEU A 69 -11.64 -9.65 -3.35
CA LEU A 69 -11.28 -8.43 -4.08
C LEU A 69 -12.31 -8.10 -5.19
N PHE A 70 -12.66 -9.07 -6.02
CA PHE A 70 -13.32 -8.81 -7.31
C PHE A 70 -14.76 -9.30 -7.42
N GLU A 71 -15.18 -10.30 -6.66
CA GLU A 71 -16.54 -10.87 -6.74
C GLU A 71 -17.44 -10.31 -5.63
N SER A 72 -17.01 -10.42 -4.38
CA SER A 72 -17.68 -9.82 -3.23
C SER A 72 -17.25 -8.38 -2.98
N GLY A 73 -15.96 -8.09 -3.21
CA GLY A 73 -15.40 -6.74 -3.22
C GLY A 73 -15.77 -5.97 -4.47
N TYR A 74 -15.26 -4.78 -4.58
CA TYR A 74 -15.61 -3.87 -5.66
C TYR A 74 -14.39 -3.46 -6.50
N ASP A 75 -13.25 -4.11 -6.28
CA ASP A 75 -12.02 -3.75 -7.00
C ASP A 75 -12.18 -4.03 -8.49
N ASP A 76 -11.81 -3.08 -9.30
CA ASP A 76 -11.66 -3.26 -10.73
C ASP A 76 -10.25 -3.77 -11.04
N VAL A 77 -9.25 -3.23 -10.33
CA VAL A 77 -7.84 -3.62 -10.39
C VAL A 77 -7.23 -3.57 -8.99
N ALA A 78 -6.33 -4.50 -8.68
CA ALA A 78 -5.57 -4.51 -7.44
C ALA A 78 -4.05 -4.50 -7.70
N VAL A 79 -3.29 -3.81 -6.85
CA VAL A 79 -1.82 -3.75 -6.91
C VAL A 79 -1.24 -4.72 -5.87
N LEU A 80 -0.59 -5.77 -6.34
CA LEU A 80 0.09 -6.75 -5.49
C LEU A 80 1.44 -6.21 -5.02
N GLN A 81 1.57 -6.03 -3.72
CA GLN A 81 2.78 -5.56 -3.05
C GLN A 81 3.58 -6.73 -2.49
N SER A 82 4.91 -6.67 -2.57
CA SER A 82 5.79 -7.73 -2.11
C SER A 82 6.40 -7.44 -0.75
N THR A 83 6.38 -8.41 0.16
CA THR A 83 6.98 -8.33 1.49
C THR A 83 7.69 -9.66 1.80
N TYR A 84 9.01 -9.72 1.65
CA TYR A 84 9.72 -10.99 1.64
C TYR A 84 9.98 -11.56 3.03
N LEU A 85 10.62 -10.80 3.92
CA LEU A 85 10.93 -11.20 5.29
C LEU A 85 11.68 -12.54 5.35
N THR A 86 12.71 -12.69 4.54
CA THR A 86 13.42 -13.98 4.35
C THR A 86 14.18 -14.45 5.60
N ASP A 87 14.46 -13.57 6.56
CA ASP A 87 15.04 -13.95 7.85
C ASP A 87 14.02 -14.62 8.79
N TRP A 88 12.72 -14.54 8.45
CA TRP A 88 11.62 -15.05 9.30
C TRP A 88 10.74 -16.10 8.61
N PHE A 89 10.78 -16.18 7.28
CA PHE A 89 9.97 -17.11 6.48
C PHE A 89 10.81 -17.89 5.48
N VAL A 90 10.62 -19.21 5.43
CA VAL A 90 11.39 -20.15 4.59
C VAL A 90 11.33 -19.78 3.12
N ASN A 91 10.12 -19.52 2.62
CA ASN A 91 9.86 -19.23 1.21
C ASN A 91 9.60 -17.73 0.97
N GLY A 92 9.84 -16.88 1.98
CA GLY A 92 9.34 -15.52 2.02
C GLY A 92 7.88 -15.44 2.45
N PHE A 93 7.45 -14.28 2.95
CA PHE A 93 6.07 -14.06 3.38
C PHE A 93 5.14 -13.82 2.19
N ASN A 94 5.51 -12.89 1.30
CA ASN A 94 4.83 -12.60 0.03
C ASN A 94 5.86 -12.15 -1.01
N THR A 95 6.07 -12.93 -2.06
CA THR A 95 7.15 -12.68 -3.03
C THR A 95 6.64 -12.12 -4.37
N THR A 96 7.50 -11.37 -5.08
CA THR A 96 7.19 -10.86 -6.43
C THR A 96 6.91 -11.99 -7.42
N ALA A 97 7.61 -13.12 -7.32
CA ALA A 97 7.37 -14.26 -8.21
C ALA A 97 5.97 -14.85 -8.00
N GLN A 98 5.56 -15.03 -6.75
CA GLN A 98 4.22 -15.49 -6.40
C GLN A 98 3.15 -14.52 -6.93
N ASN A 99 3.33 -13.22 -6.72
CA ASN A 99 2.44 -12.18 -7.22
C ASN A 99 2.36 -12.17 -8.74
N GLY A 100 3.50 -12.33 -9.42
CA GLY A 100 3.57 -12.41 -10.88
C GLY A 100 2.84 -13.62 -11.46
N ASP A 101 2.97 -14.79 -10.82
CA ASP A 101 2.27 -16.00 -11.24
C ASP A 101 0.75 -15.86 -11.05
N ILE A 102 0.28 -15.20 -9.98
CA ILE A 102 -1.14 -14.88 -9.77
C ILE A 102 -1.62 -13.93 -10.87
N ALA A 103 -0.91 -12.83 -11.10
CA ALA A 103 -1.30 -11.85 -12.12
C ALA A 103 -1.39 -12.47 -13.53
N ALA A 104 -0.51 -13.41 -13.84
CA ALA A 104 -0.53 -14.15 -15.12
C ALA A 104 -1.78 -15.04 -15.29
N ARG A 105 -2.32 -15.59 -14.17
CA ARG A 105 -3.57 -16.38 -14.19
C ARG A 105 -4.81 -15.51 -14.29
N HIS A 106 -4.73 -14.24 -13.88
CA HIS A 106 -5.86 -13.30 -13.86
C HIS A 106 -5.56 -12.02 -14.64
N PRO A 107 -5.40 -12.11 -15.98
CA PRO A 107 -4.97 -10.98 -16.80
C PRO A 107 -5.94 -9.79 -16.67
N GLY A 108 -5.37 -8.59 -16.49
CA GLY A 108 -6.12 -7.34 -16.36
C GLY A 108 -6.69 -7.06 -14.96
N ARG A 109 -6.55 -8.00 -14.00
CA ARG A 109 -7.02 -7.80 -12.62
C ARG A 109 -5.93 -7.29 -11.70
N PHE A 110 -4.67 -7.64 -11.95
CA PHE A 110 -3.57 -7.31 -11.06
C PHE A 110 -2.47 -6.52 -11.75
N ILE A 111 -1.87 -5.63 -10.97
CA ILE A 111 -0.58 -5.00 -11.24
C ILE A 111 0.41 -5.58 -10.25
N VAL A 112 1.62 -5.92 -10.71
CA VAL A 112 2.67 -6.46 -9.87
C VAL A 112 3.68 -5.36 -9.57
N ASN A 113 3.87 -5.05 -8.29
CA ASN A 113 5.00 -4.29 -7.83
C ASN A 113 6.11 -5.25 -7.37
N GLY A 114 7.33 -4.99 -7.83
CA GLY A 114 8.51 -5.71 -7.40
C GLY A 114 9.05 -5.23 -6.06
N ARG A 115 10.28 -5.65 -5.78
CA ARG A 115 11.02 -5.12 -4.63
C ARG A 115 12.52 -5.15 -4.89
N TRP A 116 13.24 -4.34 -4.14
CA TRP A 116 14.68 -4.41 -4.01
C TRP A 116 15.12 -4.10 -2.57
N ASP A 117 16.35 -4.45 -2.26
CA ASP A 117 16.97 -4.19 -0.97
C ASP A 117 18.40 -3.65 -1.24
N PRO A 118 18.74 -2.44 -0.78
CA PRO A 118 20.05 -1.84 -1.08
C PRO A 118 21.22 -2.65 -0.51
N ARG A 119 20.98 -3.50 0.47
CA ARG A 119 21.97 -4.38 1.07
C ARG A 119 22.35 -5.57 0.19
N ASP A 120 21.62 -5.80 -0.93
CA ASP A 120 21.98 -6.78 -1.95
C ASP A 120 23.11 -6.33 -2.89
N GLY A 121 23.49 -5.05 -2.85
CA GLY A 121 24.57 -4.49 -3.67
C GLY A 121 24.34 -4.70 -5.17
N GLU A 122 25.42 -4.92 -5.95
CA GLU A 122 25.36 -5.12 -7.41
C GLU A 122 24.47 -6.31 -7.81
N ALA A 123 24.55 -7.42 -7.09
CA ALA A 123 23.77 -8.62 -7.41
C ALA A 123 22.25 -8.38 -7.35
N GLY A 124 21.82 -7.44 -6.50
CA GLY A 124 20.42 -7.06 -6.42
C GLY A 124 19.97 -6.17 -7.58
N LEU A 125 20.84 -5.37 -8.17
CA LEU A 125 20.55 -4.60 -9.39
C LEU A 125 20.23 -5.54 -10.56
N ASP A 126 21.04 -6.57 -10.77
CA ASP A 126 20.82 -7.60 -11.79
C ASP A 126 19.50 -8.37 -11.54
N LYS A 127 19.19 -8.61 -10.27
CA LYS A 127 17.92 -9.25 -9.88
C LYS A 127 16.72 -8.38 -10.22
N LEU A 128 16.79 -7.08 -9.95
CA LEU A 128 15.72 -6.14 -10.30
C LEU A 128 15.49 -6.08 -11.81
N GLU A 129 16.54 -6.08 -12.62
CA GLU A 129 16.47 -6.12 -14.07
C GLU A 129 15.75 -7.37 -14.57
N ARG A 130 16.14 -8.56 -14.06
CA ARG A 130 15.44 -9.82 -14.38
C ARG A 130 13.97 -9.84 -13.96
N LEU A 131 13.64 -9.24 -12.83
CA LEU A 131 12.24 -9.12 -12.40
C LEU A 131 11.45 -8.21 -13.36
N GLN A 132 12.06 -7.09 -13.79
CA GLN A 132 11.46 -6.18 -14.77
C GLN A 132 11.23 -6.88 -16.10
N GLU A 133 12.22 -7.60 -16.63
CA GLU A 133 12.10 -8.36 -17.88
C GLU A 133 10.96 -9.38 -17.82
N ARG A 134 10.85 -10.07 -16.69
CA ARG A 134 9.86 -11.14 -16.52
C ARG A 134 8.42 -10.63 -16.28
N TRP A 135 8.26 -9.60 -15.44
CA TRP A 135 6.95 -9.19 -14.94
C TRP A 135 6.50 -7.81 -15.40
N GLN A 136 7.34 -7.07 -16.14
CA GLN A 136 7.05 -5.72 -16.62
C GLN A 136 6.54 -4.80 -15.51
N LEU A 137 7.29 -4.74 -14.42
CA LEU A 137 6.95 -4.01 -13.20
C LEU A 137 6.64 -2.54 -13.50
N LYS A 138 5.59 -2.02 -12.93
CA LYS A 138 5.25 -0.59 -12.97
C LYS A 138 5.65 0.16 -11.70
N GLY A 139 5.98 -0.56 -10.66
CA GLY A 139 6.42 -0.03 -9.39
C GLY A 139 7.17 -1.07 -8.55
N VAL A 140 7.62 -0.61 -7.41
CA VAL A 140 8.23 -1.44 -6.36
C VAL A 140 7.59 -1.12 -5.02
N MET A 141 7.56 -2.12 -4.12
CA MET A 141 7.22 -1.97 -2.73
C MET A 141 8.46 -2.16 -1.87
N LEU A 142 8.80 -1.16 -1.08
CA LEU A 142 9.99 -1.12 -0.24
C LEU A 142 9.61 -1.22 1.23
N TYR A 143 10.11 -2.24 1.88
CA TYR A 143 9.92 -2.47 3.30
C TYR A 143 11.22 -2.12 4.04
N THR A 144 11.42 -0.83 4.34
CA THR A 144 12.69 -0.31 4.87
C THR A 144 13.06 -0.86 6.25
N ALA A 145 12.10 -1.42 6.98
CA ALA A 145 12.29 -2.03 8.28
C ALA A 145 12.59 -3.52 8.24
N GLU A 146 12.67 -4.15 7.06
CA GLU A 146 12.97 -5.57 6.94
C GLU A 146 14.36 -5.90 7.50
N TRP A 147 14.44 -6.95 8.32
CA TRP A 147 15.71 -7.44 8.85
C TRP A 147 16.45 -8.26 7.80
N LYS A 148 17.78 -8.15 7.84
CA LYS A 148 18.67 -8.96 7.01
C LYS A 148 19.99 -9.15 7.74
N GLY A 149 20.23 -10.36 8.25
CA GLY A 149 21.34 -10.64 9.14
C GLY A 149 21.31 -9.74 10.38
N ASP A 150 22.40 -9.06 10.66
CA ASP A 150 22.50 -8.13 11.79
C ASP A 150 21.83 -6.76 11.55
N SER A 151 21.44 -6.47 10.31
CA SER A 151 20.81 -5.19 9.94
C SER A 151 19.30 -5.23 10.24
N LYS A 152 18.84 -4.22 10.97
CA LYS A 152 17.40 -4.08 11.34
C LYS A 152 16.68 -2.99 10.55
N GLY A 153 17.08 -2.79 9.31
CA GLY A 153 16.48 -1.82 8.41
C GLY A 153 17.52 -1.01 7.64
N TRP A 154 17.03 -0.14 6.79
CA TRP A 154 17.83 0.74 5.92
C TRP A 154 17.03 2.01 5.62
N LYS A 155 17.67 3.01 5.00
CA LYS A 155 17.06 4.29 4.66
C LYS A 155 17.02 4.52 3.15
N LEU A 156 15.99 5.20 2.67
CA LEU A 156 15.94 5.65 1.26
C LEU A 156 17.10 6.56 0.89
N SER A 157 17.67 7.29 1.86
CA SER A 157 18.85 8.17 1.69
C SER A 157 20.18 7.43 1.71
N ASP A 158 20.20 6.10 1.90
CA ASP A 158 21.45 5.33 1.84
C ASP A 158 22.05 5.38 0.42
N PRO A 159 23.38 5.47 0.26
CA PRO A 159 24.02 5.57 -1.05
C PRO A 159 23.65 4.42 -2.01
N TRP A 160 23.50 3.21 -1.48
CA TRP A 160 23.04 2.07 -2.28
C TRP A 160 21.57 2.16 -2.66
N ALA A 161 20.70 2.72 -1.81
CA ALA A 161 19.31 2.97 -2.16
C ALA A 161 19.20 3.91 -3.36
N TYR A 162 20.03 4.95 -3.43
CA TYR A 162 20.07 5.87 -4.58
C TYR A 162 20.47 5.18 -5.88
N ARG A 163 21.37 4.20 -5.84
CA ARG A 163 21.72 3.40 -7.03
C ARG A 163 20.54 2.56 -7.52
N TYR A 164 19.74 2.03 -6.59
CA TYR A 164 18.51 1.29 -6.94
C TYR A 164 17.40 2.21 -7.47
N LEU A 165 17.25 3.39 -6.91
CA LEU A 165 16.30 4.39 -7.43
C LEU A 165 16.69 4.84 -8.85
N GLU A 166 17.98 5.04 -9.09
CA GLU A 166 18.48 5.31 -10.44
C GLU A 166 18.20 4.13 -11.39
N LYS A 167 18.44 2.90 -10.97
CA LYS A 167 18.12 1.70 -11.75
C LYS A 167 16.63 1.58 -12.03
N CYS A 168 15.76 1.92 -11.08
CA CYS A 168 14.31 1.98 -11.30
C CYS A 168 13.97 2.99 -12.41
N ARG A 169 14.56 4.19 -12.38
CA ARG A 169 14.39 5.21 -13.40
C ARG A 169 14.81 4.72 -14.78
N GLU A 170 15.97 4.08 -14.90
CA GLU A 170 16.50 3.50 -16.14
C GLU A 170 15.55 2.42 -16.72
N LEU A 171 14.97 1.59 -15.85
CA LEU A 171 14.06 0.52 -16.21
C LEU A 171 12.61 0.97 -16.44
N GLY A 172 12.30 2.26 -16.24
CA GLY A 172 10.93 2.77 -16.34
C GLY A 172 10.01 2.36 -15.19
N ILE A 173 10.57 1.93 -14.05
CA ILE A 173 9.85 1.62 -12.82
C ILE A 173 9.71 2.92 -12.03
N VAL A 174 8.61 3.63 -12.22
CA VAL A 174 8.49 5.02 -11.73
C VAL A 174 7.71 5.14 -10.41
N ASN A 175 6.91 4.15 -10.04
CA ASN A 175 6.11 4.17 -8.82
C ASN A 175 6.86 3.47 -7.67
N ILE A 176 7.32 4.24 -6.70
CA ILE A 176 8.12 3.77 -5.56
C ILE A 176 7.23 3.79 -4.32
N HIS A 177 6.60 2.66 -4.01
CA HIS A 177 5.86 2.50 -2.76
C HIS A 177 6.85 2.21 -1.63
N VAL A 178 6.70 2.90 -0.52
CA VAL A 178 7.58 2.73 0.63
C VAL A 178 6.75 2.65 1.90
N HIS A 179 6.94 1.57 2.66
CA HIS A 179 6.27 1.38 3.94
C HIS A 179 6.86 2.33 4.99
N LYS A 180 6.10 3.34 5.36
CA LYS A 180 6.42 4.34 6.39
C LYS A 180 5.21 4.52 7.29
N GLY A 181 4.88 3.49 8.01
CA GLY A 181 3.62 3.48 8.74
C GLY A 181 3.74 2.84 10.10
N PRO A 182 2.63 2.27 10.61
CA PRO A 182 2.63 1.70 11.94
C PRO A 182 3.68 0.61 12.07
N THR A 183 4.28 0.55 13.24
CA THR A 183 5.28 -0.48 13.54
C THR A 183 4.63 -1.84 13.64
N VAL A 184 5.33 -2.84 13.13
CA VAL A 184 4.94 -4.25 13.20
C VAL A 184 6.02 -5.01 13.94
N TYR A 185 5.62 -5.81 14.95
CA TYR A 185 6.57 -6.63 15.68
C TYR A 185 7.34 -7.57 14.72
N PRO A 186 8.66 -7.73 14.86
CA PRO A 186 9.57 -7.15 15.85
C PRO A 186 10.39 -5.96 15.33
N MET A 187 9.90 -5.28 14.31
CA MET A 187 10.67 -4.30 13.54
C MET A 187 11.02 -3.04 14.35
N ASN A 188 12.15 -2.44 13.99
CA ASN A 188 12.62 -1.22 14.61
C ASN A 188 11.76 -0.03 14.18
N ARG A 189 11.30 0.74 15.17
CA ARG A 189 10.47 1.94 14.97
C ARG A 189 11.15 2.99 14.07
N ASP A 190 12.45 3.18 14.21
CA ASP A 190 13.17 4.22 13.47
C ASP A 190 13.25 3.95 11.96
N ALA A 191 13.20 2.67 11.56
CA ALA A 191 13.19 2.29 10.16
C ALA A 191 11.86 2.61 9.43
N PHE A 192 10.80 2.95 10.17
CA PHE A 192 9.52 3.42 9.65
C PHE A 192 9.42 4.94 9.57
N ASP A 193 10.46 5.68 9.94
CA ASP A 193 10.44 7.14 9.90
C ASP A 193 10.32 7.64 8.46
N VAL A 194 9.44 8.64 8.25
CA VAL A 194 9.16 9.20 6.92
C VAL A 194 10.22 10.20 6.44
N ALA A 195 11.08 10.66 7.33
CA ALA A 195 12.03 11.76 7.06
C ALA A 195 12.98 11.49 5.87
N ASP A 196 13.35 10.24 5.60
CA ASP A 196 14.25 9.90 4.48
C ASP A 196 13.57 9.94 3.10
N VAL A 197 12.25 10.13 3.05
CA VAL A 197 11.51 10.34 1.79
C VAL A 197 11.83 11.71 1.19
N ASP A 198 12.06 12.72 2.01
CA ASP A 198 12.36 14.09 1.61
C ASP A 198 13.58 14.16 0.69
N ASP A 199 14.73 13.70 1.18
CA ASP A 199 15.98 13.67 0.40
C ASP A 199 15.83 12.85 -0.89
N ALA A 200 15.17 11.71 -0.82
CA ALA A 200 14.98 10.83 -1.98
C ALA A 200 14.05 11.46 -3.04
N ALA A 201 12.96 12.11 -2.62
CA ALA A 201 12.03 12.78 -3.53
C ALA A 201 12.68 13.97 -4.24
N THR A 202 13.44 14.79 -3.52
CA THR A 202 14.22 15.89 -4.08
C THR A 202 15.26 15.38 -5.10
N ALA A 203 15.99 14.29 -4.77
CA ALA A 203 17.04 13.75 -5.65
C ALA A 203 16.50 13.10 -6.92
N PHE A 204 15.27 12.57 -6.89
CA PHE A 204 14.64 11.84 -7.98
C PHE A 204 13.27 12.40 -8.38
N PRO A 205 13.20 13.63 -8.93
CA PRO A 205 11.91 14.28 -9.26
C PRO A 205 11.11 13.56 -10.36
N GLY A 206 11.73 12.66 -11.11
CA GLY A 206 11.07 11.81 -12.11
C GLY A 206 10.45 10.53 -11.55
N LEU A 207 10.70 10.20 -10.29
CA LEU A 207 10.06 9.08 -9.60
C LEU A 207 8.90 9.59 -8.74
N ARG A 208 7.93 8.71 -8.47
CA ARG A 208 6.76 9.00 -7.65
C ARG A 208 6.85 8.18 -6.37
N PHE A 209 6.96 8.85 -5.24
CA PHE A 209 7.09 8.20 -3.94
C PHE A 209 5.71 8.08 -3.29
N ILE A 210 5.17 6.88 -3.23
CA ILE A 210 3.90 6.58 -2.56
C ILE A 210 4.23 6.14 -1.13
N VAL A 211 4.01 7.04 -0.18
CA VAL A 211 4.24 6.77 1.24
C VAL A 211 3.06 6.00 1.78
N GLU A 212 3.26 4.71 1.98
CA GLU A 212 2.22 3.83 2.49
C GLU A 212 1.88 4.16 3.94
N HIS A 213 0.58 4.09 4.24
CA HIS A 213 0.01 4.39 5.54
C HIS A 213 0.18 5.87 5.96
N VAL A 214 0.45 6.76 4.98
CA VAL A 214 0.59 8.22 5.16
C VAL A 214 1.51 8.60 6.33
N GLY A 215 2.55 7.81 6.55
CA GLY A 215 3.53 8.05 7.60
C GLY A 215 3.03 7.85 9.03
N LEU A 216 1.82 7.31 9.25
CA LEU A 216 1.26 7.15 10.59
C LEU A 216 2.22 6.43 11.55
N PRO A 217 2.32 6.90 12.79
CA PRO A 217 1.58 7.99 13.44
C PRO A 217 2.13 9.40 13.21
N ARG A 218 3.15 9.58 12.35
CA ARG A 218 3.79 10.86 12.04
C ARG A 218 3.13 11.57 10.84
N LEU A 219 1.82 11.72 10.90
CA LEU A 219 1.03 12.31 9.82
C LEU A 219 1.48 13.74 9.47
N GLU A 220 1.80 14.55 10.48
CA GLU A 220 2.24 15.93 10.26
C GLU A 220 3.57 15.99 9.50
N ASP A 221 4.55 15.18 9.90
CA ASP A 221 5.84 15.09 9.20
C ASP A 221 5.63 14.70 7.73
N PHE A 222 4.75 13.71 7.47
CA PHE A 222 4.39 13.33 6.11
C PHE A 222 3.74 14.47 5.33
N CYS A 223 2.78 15.18 5.92
CA CYS A 223 2.10 16.30 5.27
C CYS A 223 3.07 17.43 4.87
N TRP A 224 4.01 17.78 5.75
CA TRP A 224 5.03 18.79 5.44
C TRP A 224 5.95 18.36 4.31
N ILE A 225 6.44 17.12 4.31
CA ILE A 225 7.25 16.55 3.22
C ILE A 225 6.46 16.55 1.90
N ALA A 226 5.24 16.02 1.91
CA ALA A 226 4.43 15.94 0.70
C ALA A 226 3.97 17.30 0.16
N THR A 227 3.91 18.34 1.00
CA THR A 227 3.65 19.70 0.55
C THR A 227 4.84 20.29 -0.20
N GLN A 228 6.04 20.01 0.28
CA GLN A 228 7.29 20.46 -0.33
C GLN A 228 7.60 19.68 -1.62
N GLU A 229 7.38 18.37 -1.61
CA GLU A 229 7.74 17.42 -2.67
C GLU A 229 6.53 17.04 -3.53
N PRO A 230 6.37 17.61 -4.76
CA PRO A 230 5.19 17.39 -5.59
C PRO A 230 5.06 15.95 -6.12
N ASN A 231 6.13 15.17 -6.09
CA ASN A 231 6.20 13.76 -6.47
C ASN A 231 5.96 12.79 -5.31
N VAL A 232 5.55 13.29 -4.13
CA VAL A 232 5.17 12.47 -2.97
C VAL A 232 3.66 12.32 -2.90
N TYR A 233 3.20 11.08 -2.76
CA TYR A 233 1.80 10.65 -2.70
C TYR A 233 1.53 9.91 -1.39
N GLY A 234 0.28 9.86 -0.95
CA GLY A 234 -0.13 9.14 0.25
C GLY A 234 -0.96 7.90 -0.05
N GLY A 235 -0.49 6.73 0.40
CA GLY A 235 -1.25 5.48 0.42
C GLY A 235 -2.06 5.35 1.70
N LEU A 236 -3.37 5.15 1.58
CA LEU A 236 -4.31 5.19 2.71
C LEU A 236 -4.51 3.84 3.42
N ALA A 237 -3.83 2.78 3.01
CA ALA A 237 -4.09 1.41 3.43
C ALA A 237 -4.41 1.29 4.94
N MET A 238 -3.49 1.57 5.84
CA MET A 238 -3.70 1.47 7.29
C MET A 238 -4.62 2.57 7.87
N ALA A 239 -4.83 3.68 7.14
CA ALA A 239 -5.73 4.73 7.60
C ALA A 239 -7.21 4.35 7.42
N MET A 240 -7.52 3.57 6.37
CA MET A 240 -8.89 3.20 6.00
C MET A 240 -9.68 2.50 7.12
N PRO A 241 -9.17 1.53 7.89
CA PRO A 241 -9.94 0.84 8.92
C PRO A 241 -10.38 1.75 10.08
N PHE A 242 -9.80 2.94 10.23
CA PHE A 242 -10.30 3.93 11.19
C PHE A 242 -11.68 4.49 10.83
N LEU A 243 -12.14 4.33 9.57
CA LEU A 243 -13.55 4.59 9.19
C LEU A 243 -14.53 3.86 10.10
N HIS A 244 -14.20 2.63 10.50
CA HIS A 244 -15.03 1.82 11.38
C HIS A 244 -14.70 2.04 12.86
N SER A 245 -13.43 1.92 13.22
CA SER A 245 -13.01 1.86 14.62
C SER A 245 -12.88 3.22 15.30
N ARG A 246 -12.54 4.27 14.55
CA ARG A 246 -12.29 5.64 15.06
C ARG A 246 -12.67 6.72 14.04
N PRO A 247 -13.95 6.89 13.67
CA PRO A 247 -14.37 7.74 12.54
C PRO A 247 -13.96 9.21 12.68
N ARG A 248 -13.92 9.79 13.89
CA ARG A 248 -13.43 11.15 14.09
C ARG A 248 -11.91 11.27 13.86
N TYR A 249 -11.16 10.27 14.26
CA TYR A 249 -9.71 10.24 13.97
C TYR A 249 -9.45 10.09 12.47
N PHE A 250 -10.25 9.26 11.77
CA PHE A 250 -10.21 9.21 10.31
C PHE A 250 -10.54 10.55 9.67
N ALA A 251 -11.53 11.27 10.19
CA ALA A 251 -11.87 12.63 9.73
C ALA A 251 -10.69 13.61 9.87
N GLN A 252 -9.96 13.55 10.98
CA GLN A 252 -8.74 14.35 11.18
C GLN A 252 -7.66 13.98 10.17
N ILE A 253 -7.37 12.67 10.00
CA ILE A 253 -6.39 12.21 9.01
C ILE A 253 -6.76 12.72 7.60
N MET A 254 -7.99 12.52 7.16
CA MET A 254 -8.44 12.95 5.84
C MET A 254 -8.47 14.48 5.68
N GLY A 255 -8.85 15.18 6.74
CA GLY A 255 -8.86 16.64 6.77
C GLY A 255 -7.45 17.20 6.55
N GLU A 256 -6.48 16.75 7.32
CA GLU A 256 -5.06 17.14 7.15
C GLU A 256 -4.54 16.79 5.75
N LEU A 257 -4.75 15.56 5.29
CA LEU A 257 -4.27 15.12 3.98
C LEU A 257 -4.87 15.95 2.83
N VAL A 258 -6.17 16.21 2.86
CA VAL A 258 -6.83 17.02 1.82
C VAL A 258 -6.40 18.48 1.89
N TYR A 259 -6.20 19.02 3.09
CA TYR A 259 -5.71 20.39 3.27
C TYR A 259 -4.32 20.59 2.67
N TRP A 260 -3.38 19.69 2.97
CA TRP A 260 -1.98 19.82 2.56
C TRP A 260 -1.68 19.31 1.15
N LEU A 261 -2.28 18.20 0.73
CA LEU A 261 -1.97 17.52 -0.54
C LEU A 261 -3.06 17.67 -1.60
N GLY A 262 -4.29 17.99 -1.20
CA GLY A 262 -5.46 17.82 -2.04
C GLY A 262 -5.82 16.35 -2.24
N ALA A 263 -6.94 16.09 -2.93
CA ALA A 263 -7.39 14.72 -3.21
C ALA A 263 -6.59 14.03 -4.34
N ASP A 264 -5.82 14.77 -5.14
CA ASP A 264 -5.15 14.29 -6.36
C ASP A 264 -3.91 13.42 -6.10
N ARG A 265 -3.40 13.45 -4.87
CA ARG A 265 -2.19 12.69 -4.47
C ARG A 265 -2.46 11.65 -3.39
N LEU A 266 -3.72 11.25 -3.20
CA LEU A 266 -4.13 10.22 -2.26
C LEU A 266 -4.61 8.98 -3.01
N LEU A 267 -4.20 7.80 -2.53
CA LEU A 267 -4.54 6.51 -3.13
C LEU A 267 -5.25 5.62 -2.10
N PHE A 268 -6.35 5.03 -2.52
CA PHE A 268 -6.99 3.95 -1.77
C PHE A 268 -6.09 2.72 -1.73
N GLY A 269 -6.11 2.02 -0.61
CA GLY A 269 -5.53 0.71 -0.39
C GLY A 269 -6.25 0.02 0.74
N SER A 270 -6.60 -1.25 0.57
CA SER A 270 -7.25 -2.03 1.62
C SER A 270 -6.28 -2.62 2.62
N ASP A 271 -5.03 -2.81 2.23
CA ASP A 271 -4.07 -3.67 2.93
C ASP A 271 -4.58 -5.12 3.02
N TYR A 272 -5.27 -5.59 1.97
CA TYR A 272 -5.72 -6.97 1.88
C TYR A 272 -4.50 -7.92 2.02
N ALA A 273 -4.50 -8.95 2.81
CA ALA A 273 -5.64 -9.57 3.48
C ALA A 273 -5.84 -9.15 4.96
N ILE A 274 -5.21 -8.02 5.40
CA ILE A 274 -5.51 -7.54 6.76
C ILE A 274 -6.96 -7.06 6.79
N TRP A 275 -7.41 -6.32 5.77
CA TRP A 275 -8.80 -5.86 5.66
C TRP A 275 -9.36 -6.12 4.27
N GLN A 276 -10.66 -6.43 4.22
CA GLN A 276 -11.35 -6.67 2.96
C GLN A 276 -11.83 -5.35 2.35
N PRO A 277 -11.64 -5.12 1.03
CA PRO A 277 -11.97 -3.85 0.38
C PRO A 277 -13.46 -3.55 0.42
N LYS A 278 -14.35 -4.56 0.40
CA LYS A 278 -15.79 -4.38 0.37
C LYS A 278 -16.29 -3.35 1.38
N TRP A 279 -16.10 -3.61 2.65
CA TRP A 279 -16.60 -2.74 3.71
C TRP A 279 -15.86 -1.41 3.80
N LEU A 280 -14.59 -1.37 3.37
CA LEU A 280 -13.80 -0.13 3.31
C LEU A 280 -14.38 0.82 2.26
N VAL A 281 -14.65 0.32 1.03
CA VAL A 281 -15.24 1.10 -0.05
C VAL A 281 -16.63 1.58 0.32
N GLU A 282 -17.50 0.69 0.82
CA GLU A 282 -18.86 1.04 1.24
C GLU A 282 -18.84 2.16 2.29
N LYS A 283 -18.05 1.99 3.36
CA LYS A 283 -17.94 3.01 4.42
C LYS A 283 -17.30 4.30 3.94
N PHE A 284 -16.30 4.25 3.06
CA PHE A 284 -15.64 5.46 2.55
C PHE A 284 -16.57 6.26 1.64
N VAL A 285 -17.34 5.61 0.79
CA VAL A 285 -18.32 6.29 -0.06
C VAL A 285 -19.39 6.99 0.78
N ASP A 286 -19.83 6.37 1.89
CA ASP A 286 -20.79 6.97 2.83
C ASP A 286 -20.18 8.03 3.74
N PHE A 287 -18.90 7.95 3.98
CA PHE A 287 -18.24 8.81 4.98
C PHE A 287 -18.31 10.29 4.60
N GLN A 288 -18.60 11.13 5.61
CA GLN A 288 -18.47 12.58 5.54
C GLN A 288 -17.68 13.08 6.75
N ILE A 289 -16.92 14.14 6.56
CA ILE A 289 -16.32 14.87 7.67
C ILE A 289 -17.46 15.32 8.61
N PRO A 290 -17.38 15.06 9.92
CA PRO A 290 -18.40 15.50 10.88
C PRO A 290 -18.67 17.00 10.76
N VAL A 291 -19.95 17.40 10.87
CA VAL A 291 -20.38 18.79 10.64
C VAL A 291 -19.61 19.81 11.49
N ASP A 292 -19.33 19.45 12.74
CA ASP A 292 -18.53 20.28 13.67
C ASP A 292 -17.05 20.41 13.30
N MET A 293 -16.55 19.59 12.37
CA MET A 293 -15.18 19.64 11.86
C MET A 293 -15.09 20.24 10.44
N GLN A 294 -16.22 20.40 9.75
CA GLN A 294 -16.23 20.90 8.37
C GLN A 294 -15.76 22.35 8.22
N GLY A 295 -15.88 23.15 9.28
CA GLY A 295 -15.34 24.52 9.30
C GLY A 295 -13.82 24.56 9.14
N GLU A 296 -13.12 23.52 9.57
CA GLU A 296 -11.67 23.39 9.49
C GLU A 296 -11.23 22.56 8.27
N TYR A 297 -11.87 21.42 8.04
CA TYR A 297 -11.43 20.42 7.05
C TYR A 297 -12.28 20.38 5.78
N GLY A 298 -13.37 21.13 5.71
CA GLY A 298 -14.28 21.08 4.56
C GLY A 298 -15.07 19.76 4.46
N VAL A 299 -15.48 19.42 3.24
CA VAL A 299 -16.27 18.22 2.94
C VAL A 299 -15.57 17.32 1.94
N LEU A 300 -15.76 16.00 2.03
CA LEU A 300 -15.31 15.05 1.02
C LEU A 300 -16.37 14.90 -0.07
N THR A 301 -16.14 15.53 -1.21
CA THR A 301 -17.06 15.46 -2.36
C THR A 301 -17.00 14.12 -3.07
N PRO A 302 -18.08 13.71 -3.81
CA PRO A 302 -18.02 12.51 -4.66
C PRO A 302 -16.85 12.52 -5.66
N ALA A 303 -16.51 13.69 -6.21
CA ALA A 303 -15.37 13.84 -7.12
C ALA A 303 -14.03 13.51 -6.43
N MET A 304 -13.82 14.01 -5.21
CA MET A 304 -12.62 13.68 -4.41
C MET A 304 -12.56 12.19 -4.11
N LYS A 305 -13.69 11.58 -3.74
CA LYS A 305 -13.76 10.14 -3.46
C LYS A 305 -13.44 9.30 -4.70
N ARG A 306 -13.93 9.68 -5.90
CA ARG A 306 -13.55 9.01 -7.15
C ARG A 306 -12.06 9.08 -7.42
N LYS A 307 -11.44 10.23 -7.23
CA LYS A 307 -9.98 10.39 -7.37
C LYS A 307 -9.23 9.44 -6.44
N ILE A 308 -9.57 9.44 -5.16
CA ILE A 308 -8.91 8.63 -4.13
C ILE A 308 -9.12 7.14 -4.37
N LEU A 309 -10.35 6.71 -4.67
CA LEU A 309 -10.70 5.30 -4.81
C LEU A 309 -10.08 4.64 -6.04
N GLY A 310 -9.76 5.41 -7.11
CA GLY A 310 -9.20 4.76 -8.29
C GLY A 310 -8.57 5.67 -9.33
N LEU A 311 -9.09 6.88 -9.60
CA LEU A 311 -8.60 7.68 -10.72
C LEU A 311 -7.14 8.10 -10.56
N ASN A 312 -6.69 8.38 -9.34
CA ASN A 312 -5.29 8.71 -9.08
C ASN A 312 -4.37 7.51 -9.34
N ALA A 313 -4.71 6.33 -8.82
CA ALA A 313 -3.94 5.12 -9.09
C ALA A 313 -3.99 4.75 -10.57
N ALA A 314 -5.15 4.89 -11.24
CA ALA A 314 -5.27 4.67 -12.67
C ALA A 314 -4.29 5.54 -13.48
N ARG A 315 -4.16 6.82 -13.11
CA ARG A 315 -3.18 7.73 -13.74
C ARG A 315 -1.73 7.30 -13.48
N LEU A 316 -1.40 6.86 -12.25
CA LEU A 316 -0.04 6.43 -11.91
C LEU A 316 0.38 5.14 -12.64
N TYR A 317 -0.57 4.27 -12.93
CA TYR A 317 -0.34 2.96 -13.55
C TYR A 317 -0.78 2.87 -15.02
N ASP A 318 -1.15 4.01 -15.64
CA ASP A 318 -1.60 4.10 -17.03
C ASP A 318 -2.78 3.15 -17.34
N LEU A 319 -3.74 3.04 -16.42
CA LEU A 319 -4.93 2.23 -16.60
C LEU A 319 -6.00 2.96 -17.41
N LYS A 320 -6.71 2.21 -18.24
CA LYS A 320 -7.90 2.72 -18.92
C LYS A 320 -9.06 2.80 -17.95
N VAL A 321 -9.57 3.98 -17.74
CA VAL A 321 -10.79 4.25 -16.96
C VAL A 321 -11.99 4.18 -17.92
N PRO A 322 -13.14 3.60 -17.50
CA PRO A 322 -14.38 3.67 -18.30
C PRO A 322 -14.75 5.12 -18.64
N GLY A 323 -15.10 5.40 -19.90
CA GLY A 323 -15.24 6.76 -20.45
C GLY A 323 -16.26 7.66 -19.73
N GLU A 324 -17.20 7.08 -18.98
CA GLU A 324 -18.16 7.83 -18.16
C GLU A 324 -17.51 8.47 -16.90
N LEU A 325 -16.30 8.02 -16.53
CA LEU A 325 -15.56 8.47 -15.35
C LEU A 325 -14.28 9.24 -15.70
N ASP A 326 -13.95 9.31 -16.98
CA ASP A 326 -12.79 10.06 -17.49
C ASP A 326 -13.12 11.57 -17.45
N VAL A 327 -13.12 12.11 -16.24
CA VAL A 327 -13.27 13.55 -16.03
C VAL A 327 -11.87 14.13 -16.01
N ALA A 328 -11.47 14.71 -17.14
CA ALA A 328 -10.26 15.49 -17.33
C ALA A 328 -10.09 16.60 -16.25
#